data_554725b7288c309ef24e8d38dfd473f6
#
_entry.id   554725b7288c309ef24e8d38dfd473f6
#
_cell.length_a   1.000
_cell.length_b   1.000
_cell.length_c   1.000
_cell.angle_alpha   90.00
_cell.angle_beta   90.00
_cell.angle_gamma   90.00
#
_symmetry.space_group_name_H-M   'P 1'
#
loop_
_entity.id
_entity.type
_entity.pdbx_description
1 polymer ?
#
loop_
_entity_poly.entity_id
_entity_poly.type
_entity_poly.pdbx_seq_one_letter_code
_entity_poly.pdbx_strand_id
1 'polypeptide(L)'
;IPFIKAARHYCPDLKLWASPWSPPSWMKTNGHYAAASAGEDHDEKYRNGLPKEKEGHEGTDMMIQEPRYLKAYALYFQKFIRSYADEGIPIFAVMPQNEFNSAQIFPSCCWTARSLATFIGQYLGPAMMQEGVSVMMGTMERANTALVDTVLSGSQSAPYITGVGFQ
;
A
#
# COMPACT_ATOMS: atom_id res chain seq x y z
N ILE A 1 -5.53 -8.80 16.20
CA ILE A 1 -4.58 -8.71 17.35
C ILE A 1 -4.52 -10.05 18.11
N PRO A 2 -5.61 -10.65 18.63
CA PRO A 2 -5.52 -11.90 19.39
C PRO A 2 -4.87 -13.05 18.60
N PHE A 3 -5.21 -13.21 17.34
CA PHE A 3 -4.65 -14.23 16.45
C PHE A 3 -3.12 -14.07 16.28
N ILE A 4 -2.66 -12.83 16.07
CA ILE A 4 -1.23 -12.55 15.95
C ILE A 4 -0.49 -12.86 17.27
N LYS A 5 -1.07 -12.48 18.41
CA LYS A 5 -0.48 -12.80 19.73
C LYS A 5 -0.39 -14.30 19.95
N ALA A 6 -1.42 -15.06 19.55
CA ALA A 6 -1.40 -16.52 19.61
C ALA A 6 -0.32 -17.10 18.67
N ALA A 7 -0.20 -16.63 17.44
CA ALA A 7 0.84 -17.10 16.51
C ALA A 7 2.25 -16.84 17.07
N ARG A 8 2.50 -15.66 17.64
CA ARG A 8 3.77 -15.31 18.26
C ARG A 8 4.08 -16.10 19.54
N HIS A 9 3.07 -16.61 20.23
CA HIS A 9 3.29 -17.52 21.35
C HIS A 9 4.00 -18.81 20.89
N TYR A 10 3.64 -19.33 19.71
CA TYR A 10 4.28 -20.54 19.14
C TYR A 10 5.54 -20.24 18.33
N CYS A 11 5.65 -19.02 17.78
CA CYS A 11 6.80 -18.56 17.01
C CYS A 11 7.19 -17.14 17.46
N PRO A 12 8.00 -17.02 18.55
CA PRO A 12 8.37 -15.71 19.13
C PRO A 12 9.09 -14.77 18.15
N ASP A 13 9.86 -15.33 17.22
CA ASP A 13 10.64 -14.59 16.21
C ASP A 13 9.86 -14.30 14.94
N LEU A 14 8.53 -14.53 14.92
CA LEU A 14 7.66 -14.26 13.78
C LEU A 14 7.76 -12.79 13.37
N LYS A 15 8.25 -12.55 12.17
CA LYS A 15 8.31 -11.22 11.56
C LYS A 15 7.00 -10.91 10.86
N LEU A 16 6.47 -9.75 11.17
CA LEU A 16 5.20 -9.28 10.60
C LEU A 16 5.47 -8.11 9.66
N TRP A 17 4.88 -8.15 8.49
CA TRP A 17 4.86 -7.03 7.56
C TRP A 17 3.41 -6.66 7.22
N ALA A 18 3.21 -5.44 6.74
CA ALA A 18 1.88 -4.93 6.42
C ALA A 18 1.86 -4.29 5.03
N SER A 19 0.75 -4.51 4.32
CA SER A 19 0.49 -3.95 3.00
C SER A 19 -0.98 -3.50 2.94
N PRO A 20 -1.28 -2.19 2.86
CA PRO A 20 -2.65 -1.71 2.75
C PRO A 20 -3.22 -2.04 1.37
N TRP A 21 -4.46 -2.52 1.33
CA TRP A 21 -5.15 -2.81 0.08
C TRP A 21 -5.70 -1.55 -0.59
N SER A 22 -6.12 -0.57 0.21
CA SER A 22 -6.54 0.74 -0.29
C SER A 22 -6.25 1.81 0.76
N PRO A 23 -5.82 3.01 0.36
CA PRO A 23 -5.89 4.16 1.24
C PRO A 23 -7.35 4.48 1.56
N PRO A 24 -7.62 5.31 2.58
CA PRO A 24 -8.95 5.85 2.83
C PRO A 24 -9.56 6.46 1.56
N SER A 25 -10.85 6.20 1.33
CA SER A 25 -11.52 6.60 0.07
C SER A 25 -11.37 8.09 -0.25
N TRP A 26 -11.37 8.97 0.76
CA TRP A 26 -11.19 10.40 0.59
C TRP A 26 -9.78 10.83 0.13
N MET A 27 -8.80 9.91 0.13
CA MET A 27 -7.46 10.13 -0.44
C MET A 27 -7.36 9.67 -1.89
N LYS A 28 -8.42 9.09 -2.46
CA LYS A 28 -8.45 8.55 -3.83
C LYS A 28 -9.23 9.44 -4.77
N THR A 29 -8.79 9.50 -6.02
CA THR A 29 -9.42 10.31 -7.08
C THR A 29 -10.84 9.90 -7.40
N ASN A 30 -11.18 8.60 -7.22
CA ASN A 30 -12.52 8.09 -7.43
C ASN A 30 -13.42 8.16 -6.17
N GLY A 31 -12.86 8.51 -5.01
CA GLY A 31 -13.59 8.59 -3.74
C GLY A 31 -14.12 7.25 -3.23
N HIS A 32 -13.59 6.13 -3.72
CA HIS A 32 -14.09 4.79 -3.45
C HIS A 32 -12.98 3.82 -3.02
N TYR A 33 -13.32 2.77 -2.23
CA TYR A 33 -12.33 1.80 -1.76
C TYR A 33 -11.80 0.89 -2.89
N ALA A 34 -12.63 0.53 -3.88
CA ALA A 34 -12.24 -0.29 -5.02
C ALA A 34 -11.63 0.53 -6.16
N ALA A 35 -10.91 -0.12 -7.07
CA ALA A 35 -10.38 0.47 -8.27
C ALA A 35 -11.23 0.13 -9.51
N ALA A 36 -11.78 -1.07 -9.58
CA ALA A 36 -12.65 -1.51 -10.66
C ALA A 36 -14.11 -1.62 -10.20
N SER A 37 -15.05 -1.37 -11.11
CA SER A 37 -16.48 -1.53 -10.91
C SER A 37 -16.87 -3.01 -10.91
N ALA A 38 -17.75 -3.39 -10.00
CA ALA A 38 -18.48 -4.66 -10.06
C ALA A 38 -19.97 -4.35 -10.12
N GLY A 39 -20.50 -4.30 -11.32
CA GLY A 39 -21.89 -3.97 -11.63
C GLY A 39 -22.79 -5.21 -11.79
N GLU A 40 -23.79 -5.10 -12.67
CA GLU A 40 -24.80 -6.13 -12.90
C GLU A 40 -24.26 -7.41 -13.56
N ASP A 41 -23.10 -7.32 -14.20
CA ASP A 41 -22.36 -8.43 -14.80
C ASP A 41 -21.66 -9.35 -13.77
N HIS A 42 -21.70 -8.94 -12.49
CA HIS A 42 -21.16 -9.71 -11.37
C HIS A 42 -22.28 -10.23 -10.46
N ASP A 43 -22.02 -11.34 -9.77
CA ASP A 43 -22.89 -11.80 -8.68
C ASP A 43 -23.17 -10.65 -7.71
N GLU A 44 -24.42 -10.55 -7.23
CA GLU A 44 -24.86 -9.48 -6.33
C GLU A 44 -23.93 -9.29 -5.11
N LYS A 45 -23.41 -10.38 -4.56
CA LYS A 45 -22.47 -10.37 -3.42
C LYS A 45 -21.13 -9.66 -3.69
N TYR A 46 -20.77 -9.48 -4.95
CA TYR A 46 -19.53 -8.80 -5.35
C TYR A 46 -19.75 -7.35 -5.82
N ARG A 47 -21.01 -6.93 -5.99
CA ARG A 47 -21.34 -5.57 -6.41
C ARG A 47 -20.80 -4.58 -5.38
N ASN A 48 -19.98 -3.64 -5.84
CA ASN A 48 -19.29 -2.70 -4.96
C ASN A 48 -19.83 -1.26 -5.03
N GLY A 49 -20.76 -0.98 -5.94
CA GLY A 49 -21.37 0.35 -6.07
C GLY A 49 -20.49 1.41 -6.73
N LEU A 50 -19.28 1.05 -7.20
CA LEU A 50 -18.46 1.99 -7.97
C LEU A 50 -19.02 2.15 -9.38
N PRO A 51 -19.39 3.40 -9.81
CA PRO A 51 -19.78 3.65 -11.18
C PRO A 51 -18.65 3.36 -12.17
N LYS A 52 -18.97 2.81 -13.34
CA LYS A 52 -17.97 2.40 -14.33
C LYS A 52 -17.10 3.56 -14.83
N GLU A 53 -17.67 4.74 -14.95
CA GLU A 53 -16.96 5.96 -15.34
C GLU A 53 -15.96 6.49 -14.28
N LYS A 54 -15.98 5.92 -13.07
CA LYS A 54 -15.05 6.22 -11.98
C LYS A 54 -14.01 5.13 -11.74
N GLU A 55 -13.94 4.14 -12.62
CA GLU A 55 -12.89 3.12 -12.54
C GLU A 55 -11.50 3.74 -12.67
N GLY A 56 -10.56 3.20 -11.93
CA GLY A 56 -9.14 3.44 -12.14
C GLY A 56 -8.56 2.46 -13.13
N HIS A 57 -7.42 2.81 -13.67
CA HIS A 57 -6.72 1.98 -14.64
C HIS A 57 -5.30 1.69 -14.19
N GLU A 58 -4.81 0.50 -14.49
CA GLU A 58 -3.42 0.14 -14.27
C GLU A 58 -2.49 1.14 -14.98
N GLY A 59 -1.39 1.49 -14.33
CA GLY A 59 -0.45 2.49 -14.85
C GLY A 59 -0.90 3.95 -14.68
N THR A 60 -1.99 4.20 -13.92
CA THR A 60 -2.43 5.54 -13.53
C THR A 60 -2.43 5.72 -12.02
N ASP A 61 -2.45 6.97 -11.56
CA ASP A 61 -2.48 7.28 -10.14
C ASP A 61 -3.92 7.48 -9.66
N MET A 62 -4.36 6.58 -8.79
CA MET A 62 -5.64 6.74 -8.09
C MET A 62 -5.47 7.44 -6.73
N MET A 63 -4.30 7.37 -6.12
CA MET A 63 -3.97 8.18 -4.94
C MET A 63 -3.82 9.64 -5.37
N ILE A 64 -4.46 10.55 -4.64
CA ILE A 64 -4.30 12.00 -4.86
C ILE A 64 -2.85 12.40 -4.56
N GLN A 65 -2.14 12.91 -5.58
CA GLN A 65 -0.69 13.19 -5.50
C GLN A 65 -0.34 14.55 -4.87
N GLU A 66 -1.30 15.23 -4.24
CA GLU A 66 -1.02 16.47 -3.53
C GLU A 66 -0.22 16.21 -2.24
N PRO A 67 0.78 17.05 -1.90
CA PRO A 67 1.64 16.85 -0.72
C PRO A 67 0.88 16.64 0.61
N ARG A 68 -0.25 17.31 0.79
CA ARG A 68 -1.07 17.17 2.02
C ARG A 68 -1.62 15.75 2.19
N TYR A 69 -2.04 15.09 1.08
CA TYR A 69 -2.56 13.72 1.12
C TYR A 69 -1.42 12.72 1.33
N LEU A 70 -0.29 12.89 0.63
CA LEU A 70 0.87 12.01 0.78
C LEU A 70 1.45 12.07 2.20
N LYS A 71 1.54 13.29 2.80
CA LYS A 71 1.92 13.46 4.21
C LYS A 71 0.94 12.79 5.17
N ALA A 72 -0.36 12.99 4.95
CA ALA A 72 -1.39 12.36 5.77
C ALA A 72 -1.35 10.83 5.67
N TYR A 73 -1.04 10.29 4.48
CA TYR A 73 -0.94 8.85 4.30
C TYR A 73 0.33 8.28 4.94
N ALA A 74 1.46 8.95 4.88
CA ALA A 74 2.65 8.56 5.64
C ALA A 74 2.40 8.57 7.17
N LEU A 75 1.69 9.58 7.67
CA LEU A 75 1.25 9.63 9.08
C LEU A 75 0.29 8.48 9.44
N TYR A 76 -0.56 8.05 8.51
CA TYR A 76 -1.41 6.87 8.69
C TYR A 76 -0.57 5.61 8.97
N PHE A 77 0.50 5.39 8.21
CA PHE A 77 1.44 4.29 8.46
C PHE A 77 2.11 4.42 9.84
N GLN A 78 2.59 5.60 10.23
CA GLN A 78 3.20 5.79 11.54
C GLN A 78 2.21 5.45 12.67
N LYS A 79 0.97 5.93 12.57
CA LYS A 79 -0.08 5.61 13.56
C LYS A 79 -0.38 4.12 13.62
N PHE A 80 -0.46 3.45 12.46
CA PHE A 80 -0.64 2.00 12.40
C PHE A 80 0.50 1.26 13.12
N ILE A 81 1.76 1.59 12.80
CA ILE A 81 2.94 0.98 13.42
C ILE A 81 2.92 1.16 14.94
N ARG A 82 2.69 2.38 15.41
CA ARG A 82 2.67 2.70 16.84
C ARG A 82 1.54 1.96 17.56
N SER A 83 0.33 1.94 16.99
CA SER A 83 -0.81 1.24 17.59
C SER A 83 -0.57 -0.27 17.72
N TYR A 84 0.12 -0.89 16.77
CA TYR A 84 0.50 -2.30 16.88
C TYR A 84 1.65 -2.51 17.89
N ALA A 85 2.60 -1.60 17.94
CA ALA A 85 3.68 -1.63 18.93
C ALA A 85 3.15 -1.52 20.37
N ASP A 86 2.16 -0.64 20.61
CA ASP A 86 1.49 -0.48 21.92
C ASP A 86 0.79 -1.78 22.37
N GLU A 87 0.36 -2.61 21.41
CA GLU A 87 -0.18 -3.95 21.68
C GLU A 87 0.90 -5.04 21.83
N GLY A 88 2.18 -4.67 21.82
CA GLY A 88 3.30 -5.60 21.87
C GLY A 88 3.53 -6.38 20.58
N ILE A 89 3.08 -5.84 19.43
CA ILE A 89 3.18 -6.46 18.12
C ILE A 89 4.04 -5.58 17.20
N PRO A 90 5.38 -5.74 17.21
CA PRO A 90 6.25 -4.97 16.33
C PRO A 90 6.04 -5.38 14.88
N ILE A 91 5.86 -4.40 14.00
CA ILE A 91 5.82 -4.58 12.55
C ILE A 91 7.25 -4.44 12.02
N PHE A 92 7.73 -5.45 11.31
CA PHE A 92 9.08 -5.49 10.75
C PHE A 92 9.23 -4.62 9.51
N ALA A 93 8.24 -4.66 8.61
CA ALA A 93 8.27 -3.94 7.35
C ALA A 93 6.87 -3.50 6.91
N VAL A 94 6.82 -2.47 6.09
CA VAL A 94 5.61 -2.07 5.37
C VAL A 94 5.87 -2.03 3.87
N MET A 95 4.82 -2.29 3.09
CA MET A 95 4.75 -2.02 1.66
C MET A 95 3.76 -0.87 1.44
N PRO A 96 4.05 0.10 0.55
CA PRO A 96 3.21 1.29 0.37
C PRO A 96 1.81 0.98 -0.14
N GLN A 97 1.66 -0.09 -0.92
CA GLN A 97 0.39 -0.49 -1.54
C GLN A 97 0.41 -1.98 -1.88
N ASN A 98 -0.66 -2.70 -1.55
CA ASN A 98 -0.90 -4.04 -2.07
C ASN A 98 -1.31 -3.95 -3.56
N GLU A 99 -0.67 -4.75 -4.41
CA GLU A 99 -0.99 -4.85 -5.85
C GLU A 99 -1.15 -3.49 -6.55
N PHE A 100 -0.15 -2.60 -6.40
CA PHE A 100 -0.23 -1.25 -6.94
C PHE A 100 -0.39 -1.19 -8.47
N ASN A 101 -0.12 -2.28 -9.17
CA ASN A 101 -0.24 -2.44 -10.61
C ASN A 101 -1.49 -3.22 -11.04
N SER A 102 -2.53 -3.27 -10.18
CA SER A 102 -3.77 -4.01 -10.47
C SER A 102 -5.00 -3.24 -10.03
N ALA A 103 -5.99 -3.10 -10.91
CA ALA A 103 -7.30 -2.52 -10.63
C ALA A 103 -8.29 -3.64 -10.28
N GLN A 104 -8.76 -3.68 -9.03
CA GLN A 104 -9.58 -4.76 -8.50
C GLN A 104 -10.97 -4.26 -8.07
N ILE A 105 -11.96 -5.17 -8.07
CA ILE A 105 -13.33 -4.91 -7.61
C ILE A 105 -13.48 -4.88 -6.08
N PHE A 106 -12.45 -5.29 -5.37
CA PHE A 106 -12.30 -5.22 -3.91
C PHE A 106 -11.34 -4.06 -3.53
N PRO A 107 -11.02 -3.84 -2.25
CA PRO A 107 -10.13 -2.75 -1.87
C PRO A 107 -8.83 -2.78 -2.65
N SER A 108 -8.55 -1.71 -3.41
CA SER A 108 -7.38 -1.61 -4.29
C SER A 108 -7.10 -0.15 -4.66
N CYS A 109 -5.88 0.15 -5.05
CA CYS A 109 -5.49 1.49 -5.49
C CYS A 109 -4.30 1.39 -6.45
N CYS A 110 -4.50 1.79 -7.71
CA CYS A 110 -3.42 1.84 -8.68
C CYS A 110 -2.49 3.04 -8.44
N TRP A 111 -1.21 2.82 -8.66
CA TRP A 111 -0.16 3.83 -8.64
C TRP A 111 0.72 3.67 -9.86
N THR A 112 1.26 4.77 -10.37
CA THR A 112 2.41 4.68 -11.27
C THR A 112 3.68 4.36 -10.48
N ALA A 113 4.65 3.70 -11.10
CA ALA A 113 5.95 3.45 -10.45
C ALA A 113 6.65 4.76 -10.05
N ARG A 114 6.46 5.84 -10.82
CA ARG A 114 7.03 7.16 -10.54
C ARG A 114 6.42 7.79 -9.28
N SER A 115 5.11 7.80 -9.17
CA SER A 115 4.44 8.35 -7.98
C SER A 115 4.71 7.53 -6.73
N LEU A 116 4.79 6.20 -6.88
CA LEU A 116 5.18 5.28 -5.81
C LEU A 116 6.60 5.59 -5.32
N ALA A 117 7.56 5.79 -6.25
CA ALA A 117 8.93 6.20 -5.93
C ALA A 117 8.96 7.55 -5.18
N THR A 118 8.16 8.52 -5.63
CA THR A 118 8.02 9.82 -4.97
C THR A 118 7.46 9.67 -3.55
N PHE A 119 6.42 8.87 -3.38
CA PHE A 119 5.83 8.61 -2.06
C PHE A 119 6.83 7.94 -1.12
N ILE A 120 7.52 6.89 -1.59
CA ILE A 120 8.54 6.21 -0.79
C ILE A 120 9.66 7.20 -0.42
N GLY A 121 10.22 7.91 -1.40
CA GLY A 121 11.41 8.72 -1.19
C GLY A 121 11.20 9.97 -0.35
N GLN A 122 10.04 10.62 -0.48
CA GLN A 122 9.80 11.92 0.13
C GLN A 122 8.92 11.87 1.39
N TYR A 123 8.14 10.80 1.57
CA TYR A 123 7.14 10.75 2.65
C TYR A 123 7.25 9.47 3.49
N LEU A 124 7.04 8.30 2.88
CA LEU A 124 6.97 7.04 3.62
C LEU A 124 8.32 6.61 4.17
N GLY A 125 9.36 6.63 3.34
CA GLY A 125 10.72 6.20 3.74
C GLY A 125 11.25 6.96 4.94
N PRO A 126 11.28 8.32 4.91
CA PRO A 126 11.67 9.12 6.08
C PRO A 126 10.81 8.84 7.33
N ALA A 127 9.48 8.65 7.15
CA ALA A 127 8.58 8.36 8.25
C ALA A 127 8.86 6.99 8.88
N MET A 128 9.07 5.95 8.06
CA MET A 128 9.36 4.60 8.54
C MET A 128 10.76 4.47 9.14
N MET A 129 11.73 5.21 8.62
CA MET A 129 13.06 5.28 9.22
C MET A 129 13.01 5.82 10.66
N GLN A 130 12.14 6.79 10.96
CA GLN A 130 11.92 7.29 12.32
C GLN A 130 11.32 6.23 13.26
N GLU A 131 10.52 5.32 12.73
CA GLU A 131 9.91 4.22 13.47
C GLU A 131 10.81 2.96 13.55
N GLY A 132 11.96 2.93 12.88
CA GLY A 132 12.81 1.75 12.78
C GLY A 132 12.20 0.61 11.97
N VAL A 133 11.31 0.92 11.03
CA VAL A 133 10.56 -0.03 10.21
C VAL A 133 11.08 0.00 8.77
N SER A 134 11.29 -1.19 8.20
CA SER A 134 11.73 -1.33 6.81
C SER A 134 10.61 -0.98 5.83
N VAL A 135 10.98 -0.40 4.68
CA VAL A 135 10.08 -0.24 3.54
C VAL A 135 10.47 -1.24 2.45
N MET A 136 9.51 -2.01 1.98
CA MET A 136 9.67 -2.88 0.82
C MET A 136 8.79 -2.34 -0.32
N MET A 137 9.32 -2.32 -1.55
CA MET A 137 8.53 -1.93 -2.71
C MET A 137 7.48 -3.00 -3.02
N GLY A 138 6.27 -2.62 -3.28
CA GLY A 138 5.21 -3.52 -3.73
C GLY A 138 3.97 -3.46 -2.80
N THR A 139 3.11 -4.46 -2.84
CA THR A 139 3.29 -5.67 -3.68
C THR A 139 2.96 -5.38 -5.15
N MET A 140 3.40 -6.27 -6.04
CA MET A 140 2.91 -6.32 -7.42
C MET A 140 2.06 -7.58 -7.58
N GLU A 141 0.95 -7.48 -8.27
CA GLU A 141 0.11 -8.63 -8.61
C GLU A 141 0.79 -9.50 -9.68
N ARG A 142 1.46 -8.85 -10.63
CA ARG A 142 2.29 -9.51 -11.65
C ARG A 142 3.70 -8.93 -11.60
N ALA A 143 4.71 -9.78 -11.58
CA ALA A 143 6.10 -9.36 -11.62
C ALA A 143 6.40 -8.55 -12.90
N ASN A 144 6.93 -7.35 -12.72
CA ASN A 144 7.31 -6.45 -13.81
C ASN A 144 8.60 -5.71 -13.44
N THR A 145 9.73 -6.14 -14.01
CA THR A 145 11.05 -5.57 -13.71
C THR A 145 11.16 -4.10 -14.09
N ALA A 146 10.48 -3.65 -15.14
CA ALA A 146 10.52 -2.23 -15.54
C ALA A 146 9.89 -1.30 -14.48
N LEU A 147 8.87 -1.76 -13.75
CA LEU A 147 8.33 -1.02 -12.62
C LEU A 147 9.31 -0.99 -11.45
N VAL A 148 9.98 -2.12 -11.18
CA VAL A 148 11.02 -2.22 -10.15
C VAL A 148 12.17 -1.28 -10.48
N ASP A 149 12.69 -1.35 -11.70
CA ASP A 149 13.79 -0.50 -12.18
C ASP A 149 13.44 0.99 -12.05
N THR A 150 12.20 1.37 -12.39
CA THR A 150 11.74 2.76 -12.25
C THR A 150 11.79 3.23 -10.81
N VAL A 151 11.37 2.41 -9.86
CA VAL A 151 11.35 2.78 -8.43
C VAL A 151 12.77 2.75 -7.84
N LEU A 152 13.58 1.75 -8.18
CA LEU A 152 14.94 1.60 -7.65
C LEU A 152 15.96 2.54 -8.30
N SER A 153 15.74 3.02 -9.52
CA SER A 153 16.60 4.02 -10.15
C SER A 153 16.42 5.43 -9.54
N GLY A 154 15.35 5.65 -8.79
CA GLY A 154 15.11 6.90 -8.10
C GLY A 154 16.13 7.12 -6.95
N SER A 155 17.00 8.13 -7.07
CA SER A 155 18.00 8.46 -6.02
C SER A 155 17.38 8.77 -4.66
N GLN A 156 16.12 9.17 -4.63
CA GLN A 156 15.38 9.47 -3.40
C GLN A 156 14.68 8.25 -2.80
N SER A 157 14.19 7.31 -3.61
CA SER A 157 13.45 6.13 -3.14
C SER A 157 14.35 4.96 -2.78
N ALA A 158 15.37 4.68 -3.62
CA ALA A 158 16.26 3.53 -3.46
C ALA A 158 16.87 3.38 -2.05
N PRO A 159 17.34 4.46 -1.38
CA PRO A 159 17.94 4.34 -0.05
C PRO A 159 17.01 3.77 1.04
N TYR A 160 15.69 3.85 0.85
CA TYR A 160 14.71 3.37 1.82
C TYR A 160 14.20 1.95 1.54
N ILE A 161 14.47 1.41 0.34
CA ILE A 161 13.90 0.13 -0.10
C ILE A 161 14.82 -1.02 0.30
N THR A 162 14.32 -1.91 1.15
CA THR A 162 15.06 -3.08 1.66
C THR A 162 14.68 -4.38 0.94
N GLY A 163 13.66 -4.36 0.10
CA GLY A 163 13.18 -5.53 -0.62
C GLY A 163 12.06 -5.21 -1.60
N VAL A 164 11.67 -6.20 -2.38
CA VAL A 164 10.57 -6.15 -3.34
C VAL A 164 9.61 -7.29 -3.06
N GLY A 165 8.31 -6.99 -3.02
CA GLY A 165 7.25 -7.97 -2.84
C GLY A 165 6.37 -8.10 -4.08
N PHE A 166 6.06 -9.34 -4.45
CA PHE A 166 5.07 -9.67 -5.49
C PHE A 166 4.33 -10.95 -5.12
N GLN A 167 3.17 -11.15 -5.75
CA GLN A 167 2.30 -12.30 -5.52
C GLN A 167 2.34 -13.25 -6.72
#